data_d6edd413700b1819e2330de3d4258609
#
_entry.id   d6edd413700b1819e2330de3d4258609
#
_cell.length_a   1.000
_cell.length_b   1.000
_cell.length_c   1.000
_cell.angle_alpha   90.00
_cell.angle_beta   90.00
_cell.angle_gamma   90.00
#
_symmetry.space_group_name_H-M   'P 1'
#
loop_
_entity.id
_entity.type
_entity.pdbx_description
1 polymer ?
#
loop_
_entity_poly.entity_id
_entity_poly.type
_entity_poly.pdbx_seq_one_letter_code
_entity_poly.pdbx_strand_id
1 'polypeptide(L)'
;QYYVSYNSNILHGQSKRVELGDLQIFTYDRSKKELRICTLQAKYEKNIFRHHPSIVLNVFQWELLKDRPLVQAISKKYPVPSNILNFNFAYKSISAYGIFFLENAIGNVDFLYTIPEFLSSKRPLINLSRRRNKRTFQFNCPRKYGNGNEKHVSGNMNMFEKDLLQCKIGAPVIKKDDLKLIITLLKYMNVQVKKENDEQNAIDLILAEYKDISDDIVIDDTVDIGWSPAMV
;
A
#
# COMPACT_ATOMS: atom_id res chain seq x y z
N GLN A 1 6.87 -6.42 -9.39
CA GLN A 1 5.55 -6.78 -8.79
C GLN A 1 5.75 -7.75 -7.65
N TYR A 2 5.23 -7.43 -6.46
CA TYR A 2 5.30 -8.29 -5.28
C TYR A 2 4.05 -9.14 -5.15
N TYR A 3 4.22 -10.44 -5.24
CA TYR A 3 3.15 -11.37 -5.00
C TYR A 3 3.27 -11.97 -3.60
N VAL A 4 2.15 -12.01 -2.92
CA VAL A 4 2.00 -12.66 -1.62
C VAL A 4 0.89 -13.70 -1.68
N SER A 5 0.92 -14.65 -0.77
CA SER A 5 -0.20 -15.57 -0.53
C SER A 5 -0.81 -15.27 0.84
N TYR A 6 -2.11 -15.46 0.94
CA TYR A 6 -2.87 -15.34 2.17
C TYR A 6 -4.09 -16.29 2.15
N ASN A 7 -4.66 -16.57 3.30
CA ASN A 7 -5.87 -17.37 3.40
C ASN A 7 -7.10 -16.48 3.21
N SER A 8 -7.82 -16.68 2.10
CA SER A 8 -8.97 -15.86 1.73
C SER A 8 -10.22 -16.28 2.49
N ASN A 9 -10.88 -15.34 3.17
CA ASN A 9 -12.19 -15.57 3.80
C ASN A 9 -13.28 -15.83 2.77
N ILE A 10 -13.22 -15.13 1.63
CA ILE A 10 -14.16 -15.32 0.50
C ILE A 10 -14.07 -16.74 -0.07
N LEU A 11 -12.91 -17.38 0.00
CA LEU A 11 -12.68 -18.77 -0.43
C LEU A 11 -12.64 -19.74 0.76
N HIS A 12 -13.27 -19.42 1.88
CA HIS A 12 -13.36 -20.29 3.06
C HIS A 12 -11.98 -20.80 3.54
N GLY A 13 -11.01 -19.92 3.63
CA GLY A 13 -9.66 -20.22 4.12
C GLY A 13 -8.69 -20.81 3.09
N GLN A 14 -9.10 -20.95 1.84
CA GLN A 14 -8.17 -21.41 0.78
C GLN A 14 -7.10 -20.35 0.50
N SER A 15 -5.87 -20.82 0.29
CA SER A 15 -4.76 -19.93 -0.05
C SER A 15 -4.97 -19.24 -1.39
N LYS A 16 -4.72 -17.94 -1.42
CA LYS A 16 -4.82 -17.11 -2.62
C LYS A 16 -3.54 -16.31 -2.85
N ARG A 17 -3.03 -16.39 -4.07
CA ARG A 17 -1.92 -15.57 -4.53
C ARG A 17 -2.44 -14.30 -5.18
N VAL A 18 -1.95 -13.14 -4.72
CA VAL A 18 -2.27 -11.82 -5.29
C VAL A 18 -1.05 -10.91 -5.20
N GLU A 19 -1.07 -9.85 -5.96
CA GLU A 19 -0.12 -8.75 -5.84
C GLU A 19 -0.40 -7.97 -4.57
N LEU A 20 0.66 -7.65 -3.80
CA LEU A 20 0.54 -6.90 -2.55
C LEU A 20 0.04 -5.46 -2.80
N GLY A 21 0.60 -4.81 -3.81
CA GLY A 21 0.24 -3.45 -4.25
C GLY A 21 1.18 -3.00 -5.35
N ASP A 22 0.84 -1.90 -6.03
CA ASP A 22 1.67 -1.33 -7.09
C ASP A 22 2.78 -0.44 -6.52
N LEU A 23 2.55 0.16 -5.35
CA LEU A 23 3.47 1.10 -4.71
C LEU A 23 3.50 0.90 -3.20
N GLN A 24 4.72 0.89 -2.63
CA GLN A 24 4.95 1.00 -1.20
C GLN A 24 5.49 2.41 -0.91
N ILE A 25 4.76 3.17 -0.12
CA ILE A 25 5.11 4.55 0.24
C ILE A 25 5.63 4.54 1.66
N PHE A 26 6.86 5.04 1.83
CA PHE A 26 7.47 5.28 3.12
C PHE A 26 7.58 6.77 3.35
N THR A 27 7.06 7.26 4.47
CA THR A 27 7.21 8.64 4.89
C THR A 27 7.87 8.70 6.25
N TYR A 28 8.78 9.67 6.43
CA TYR A 28 9.49 9.87 7.68
C TYR A 28 9.32 11.30 8.20
N ASP A 29 8.65 11.43 9.34
CA ASP A 29 8.52 12.70 10.06
C ASP A 29 9.72 12.89 10.99
N ARG A 30 10.71 13.72 10.61
CA ARG A 30 11.90 13.99 11.39
C ARG A 30 11.60 14.60 12.74
N SER A 31 10.57 15.45 12.84
CA SER A 31 10.22 16.15 14.07
C SER A 31 9.68 15.19 15.14
N LYS A 32 8.99 14.15 14.72
CA LYS A 32 8.41 13.13 15.59
C LYS A 32 9.22 11.83 15.63
N LYS A 33 10.25 11.71 14.79
CA LYS A 33 10.98 10.45 14.56
C LYS A 33 10.05 9.29 14.24
N GLU A 34 9.05 9.55 13.39
CA GLU A 34 8.00 8.60 13.05
C GLU A 34 8.13 8.14 11.60
N LEU A 35 8.41 6.85 11.40
CA LEU A 35 8.34 6.19 10.10
C LEU A 35 6.94 5.66 9.86
N ARG A 36 6.37 5.92 8.67
CA ARG A 36 5.08 5.40 8.23
C ARG A 36 5.20 4.61 6.94
N ILE A 37 4.30 3.65 6.77
CA ILE A 37 4.18 2.85 5.55
C ILE A 37 2.73 2.83 5.05
N CYS A 38 2.56 2.95 3.73
CA CYS A 38 1.30 2.75 3.04
C CYS A 38 1.50 1.84 1.83
N THR A 39 0.63 0.86 1.66
CA THR A 39 0.55 0.04 0.45
C THR A 39 -0.54 0.60 -0.45
N LEU A 40 -0.17 1.11 -1.61
CA LEU A 40 -1.10 1.70 -2.57
C LEU A 40 -1.29 0.77 -3.78
N GLN A 41 -2.54 0.53 -4.14
CA GLN A 41 -2.92 -0.12 -5.39
C GLN A 41 -3.42 0.93 -6.38
N ALA A 42 -2.72 1.12 -7.48
CA ALA A 42 -3.13 2.02 -8.54
C ALA A 42 -4.18 1.38 -9.45
N LYS A 43 -5.17 2.15 -9.86
CA LYS A 43 -6.19 1.75 -10.83
C LYS A 43 -6.44 2.89 -11.81
N TYR A 44 -6.69 2.52 -13.05
CA TYR A 44 -7.12 3.44 -14.09
C TYR A 44 -8.53 3.10 -14.53
N GLU A 45 -9.40 4.11 -14.54
CA GLU A 45 -10.81 3.98 -14.96
C GLU A 45 -11.09 4.94 -16.12
N LYS A 46 -11.50 4.39 -17.26
CA LYS A 46 -11.80 5.19 -18.45
C LYS A 46 -13.13 5.94 -18.37
N ASN A 47 -14.03 5.45 -17.52
CA ASN A 47 -15.35 6.06 -17.42
C ASN A 47 -15.29 7.31 -16.56
N ILE A 48 -15.90 8.37 -17.06
CA ILE A 48 -16.07 9.63 -16.33
C ILE A 48 -16.91 9.34 -15.09
N PHE A 49 -16.42 9.75 -13.92
CA PHE A 49 -17.17 9.68 -12.67
C PHE A 49 -18.41 10.57 -12.76
N ARG A 50 -19.54 10.00 -13.18
CA ARG A 50 -20.85 10.67 -13.14
C ARG A 50 -21.64 10.12 -11.95
N HIS A 51 -22.09 10.98 -11.05
CA HIS A 51 -23.03 10.77 -9.92
C HIS A 51 -22.80 9.58 -8.98
N HIS A 52 -22.33 8.42 -9.44
CA HIS A 52 -22.02 7.24 -8.63
C HIS A 52 -20.73 6.58 -9.14
N PRO A 53 -19.58 7.00 -8.64
CA PRO A 53 -18.31 6.44 -9.06
C PRO A 53 -18.27 4.93 -8.79
N SER A 54 -17.98 4.17 -9.82
CA SER A 54 -17.81 2.73 -9.72
C SER A 54 -16.54 2.30 -10.43
N ILE A 55 -15.83 1.33 -9.85
CA ILE A 55 -14.56 0.83 -10.33
C ILE A 55 -14.57 -0.69 -10.39
N VAL A 56 -13.86 -1.25 -11.37
CA VAL A 56 -13.69 -2.71 -11.47
C VAL A 56 -12.42 -3.13 -10.74
N LEU A 57 -12.58 -3.92 -9.68
CA LEU A 57 -11.47 -4.40 -8.86
C LEU A 57 -11.35 -5.92 -8.92
N ASN A 58 -10.13 -6.40 -8.70
CA ASN A 58 -9.88 -7.78 -8.31
C ASN A 58 -10.35 -7.97 -6.87
N VAL A 59 -11.33 -8.85 -6.67
CA VAL A 59 -11.97 -9.08 -5.37
C VAL A 59 -10.96 -9.55 -4.31
N PHE A 60 -10.04 -10.42 -4.69
CA PHE A 60 -9.04 -10.95 -3.74
C PHE A 60 -7.99 -9.90 -3.36
N GLN A 61 -7.64 -9.00 -4.27
CA GLN A 61 -6.77 -7.88 -3.94
C GLN A 61 -7.48 -6.87 -3.02
N TRP A 62 -8.77 -6.62 -3.28
CA TRP A 62 -9.60 -5.80 -2.40
C TRP A 62 -9.75 -6.44 -1.01
N GLU A 63 -10.00 -7.75 -0.92
CA GLU A 63 -10.04 -8.49 0.34
C GLU A 63 -8.71 -8.38 1.10
N LEU A 64 -7.57 -8.64 0.42
CA LEU A 64 -6.25 -8.51 1.01
C LEU A 64 -6.03 -7.13 1.65
N LEU A 65 -6.32 -6.07 0.92
CA LEU A 65 -6.08 -4.69 1.37
C LEU A 65 -7.08 -4.25 2.45
N LYS A 66 -8.31 -4.78 2.43
CA LYS A 66 -9.35 -4.46 3.40
C LYS A 66 -9.19 -5.23 4.71
N ASP A 67 -9.04 -6.56 4.61
CA ASP A 67 -9.02 -7.43 5.78
C ASP A 67 -7.62 -7.52 6.40
N ARG A 68 -6.58 -7.14 5.64
CA ARG A 68 -5.18 -7.05 6.07
C ARG A 68 -4.68 -8.31 6.79
N PRO A 69 -4.89 -9.51 6.19
CA PRO A 69 -4.47 -10.76 6.80
C PRO A 69 -2.94 -10.85 6.90
N LEU A 70 -2.47 -11.81 7.65
CA LEU A 70 -1.07 -12.22 7.56
C LEU A 70 -0.79 -12.74 6.16
N VAL A 71 0.34 -12.33 5.61
CA VAL A 71 0.77 -12.71 4.27
C VAL A 71 2.04 -13.55 4.31
N GLN A 72 2.25 -14.32 3.26
CA GLN A 72 3.50 -15.04 3.03
C GLN A 72 4.11 -14.58 1.71
N ALA A 73 5.37 -14.20 1.73
CA ALA A 73 6.11 -13.92 0.51
C ALA A 73 6.17 -15.18 -0.36
N ILE A 74 5.89 -15.05 -1.65
CA ILE A 74 5.97 -16.19 -2.59
C ILE A 74 7.41 -16.43 -3.01
N SER A 75 8.20 -15.38 -3.10
CA SER A 75 9.61 -15.47 -3.43
C SER A 75 10.46 -15.33 -2.17
N LYS A 76 11.42 -16.25 -1.98
CA LYS A 76 12.42 -16.13 -0.91
C LYS A 76 13.37 -14.93 -1.11
N LYS A 77 13.44 -14.39 -2.33
CA LYS A 77 14.25 -13.23 -2.66
C LYS A 77 13.70 -11.92 -2.06
N TYR A 78 12.42 -11.90 -1.65
CA TYR A 78 11.77 -10.66 -1.21
C TYR A 78 11.30 -10.81 0.23
N PRO A 79 11.98 -10.16 1.19
CA PRO A 79 11.61 -10.21 2.58
C PRO A 79 10.39 -9.33 2.84
N VAL A 80 9.20 -9.86 2.56
CA VAL A 80 7.95 -9.19 2.93
C VAL A 80 7.57 -9.64 4.34
N PRO A 81 7.51 -8.72 5.32
CA PRO A 81 7.02 -9.06 6.65
C PRO A 81 5.60 -9.61 6.59
N SER A 82 5.34 -10.69 7.32
CA SER A 82 4.02 -11.35 7.26
C SER A 82 2.88 -10.45 7.71
N ASN A 83 3.14 -9.50 8.60
CA ASN A 83 2.17 -8.54 9.14
C ASN A 83 2.22 -7.16 8.45
N ILE A 84 2.83 -7.04 7.27
CA ILE A 84 3.08 -5.75 6.59
C ILE A 84 1.82 -4.88 6.39
N LEU A 85 0.65 -5.50 6.31
CA LEU A 85 -0.62 -4.80 6.18
C LEU A 85 -1.34 -4.55 7.51
N ASN A 86 -0.92 -5.16 8.62
CA ASN A 86 -1.69 -5.12 9.86
C ASN A 86 -0.88 -4.89 11.14
N PHE A 87 0.42 -4.57 11.07
CA PHE A 87 1.23 -4.30 12.26
C PHE A 87 0.68 -3.16 13.13
N ASN A 88 -0.06 -2.24 12.52
CA ASN A 88 -0.80 -1.21 13.23
C ASN A 88 -2.24 -1.13 12.70
N PHE A 89 -3.07 -2.04 13.11
CA PHE A 89 -4.39 -2.24 12.56
C PHE A 89 -5.37 -1.09 12.84
N ALA A 90 -5.03 -0.18 13.78
CA ALA A 90 -5.80 1.04 14.04
C ALA A 90 -5.76 2.02 12.86
N TYR A 91 -4.75 1.90 11.98
CA TYR A 91 -4.56 2.77 10.82
C TYR A 91 -4.97 2.06 9.53
N LYS A 92 -6.18 2.32 9.05
CA LYS A 92 -6.69 1.73 7.82
C LYS A 92 -6.02 2.25 6.57
N SER A 93 -5.44 3.45 6.64
CA SER A 93 -4.61 4.04 5.59
C SER A 93 -3.30 3.30 5.31
N ILE A 94 -2.96 2.25 6.07
CA ILE A 94 -1.85 1.34 5.74
C ILE A 94 -2.03 0.69 4.37
N SER A 95 -3.28 0.57 3.90
CA SER A 95 -3.60 0.07 2.57
C SER A 95 -4.63 0.99 1.90
N ALA A 96 -4.37 1.37 0.65
CA ALA A 96 -5.19 2.31 -0.07
C ALA A 96 -5.28 1.98 -1.58
N TYR A 97 -6.26 2.58 -2.24
CA TYR A 97 -6.36 2.64 -3.69
C TYR A 97 -6.08 4.06 -4.18
N GLY A 98 -5.24 4.18 -5.21
CA GLY A 98 -5.10 5.38 -6.03
C GLY A 98 -5.82 5.18 -7.34
N ILE A 99 -6.86 5.94 -7.61
CA ILE A 99 -7.73 5.77 -8.76
C ILE A 99 -7.53 6.95 -9.70
N PHE A 100 -6.92 6.69 -10.85
CA PHE A 100 -6.79 7.65 -11.94
C PHE A 100 -8.00 7.52 -12.86
N PHE A 101 -8.63 8.64 -13.22
CA PHE A 101 -9.80 8.65 -14.08
C PHE A 101 -9.80 9.85 -15.02
N LEU A 102 -10.55 9.74 -16.11
CA LEU A 102 -10.76 10.87 -17.02
C LEU A 102 -11.87 11.77 -16.47
N GLU A 103 -11.52 13.03 -16.21
CA GLU A 103 -12.47 14.04 -15.72
C GLU A 103 -13.46 14.47 -16.80
N ASN A 104 -12.99 14.56 -18.05
CA ASN A 104 -13.79 15.04 -19.16
C ASN A 104 -13.41 14.38 -20.51
N ALA A 105 -14.18 14.68 -21.56
CA ALA A 105 -13.94 14.16 -22.91
C ALA A 105 -12.63 14.68 -23.55
N ILE A 106 -12.00 15.70 -22.98
CA ILE A 106 -10.74 16.29 -23.46
C ILE A 106 -9.52 15.49 -22.97
N GLY A 107 -9.72 14.54 -22.05
CA GLY A 107 -8.68 13.63 -21.61
C GLY A 107 -7.89 14.09 -20.38
N ASN A 108 -8.36 15.09 -19.64
CA ASN A 108 -7.77 15.45 -18.36
C ASN A 108 -7.88 14.26 -17.40
N VAL A 109 -6.76 13.89 -16.81
CA VAL A 109 -6.70 12.83 -15.80
C VAL A 109 -6.77 13.46 -14.43
N ASP A 110 -7.71 13.00 -13.62
CA ASP A 110 -7.80 13.34 -12.21
C ASP A 110 -7.52 12.10 -11.34
N PHE A 111 -7.34 12.30 -10.07
CA PHE A 111 -6.95 11.28 -9.12
C PHE A 111 -7.80 11.33 -7.86
N LEU A 112 -8.21 10.16 -7.41
CA LEU A 112 -8.86 9.95 -6.13
C LEU A 112 -8.11 8.88 -5.37
N TYR A 113 -7.71 9.14 -4.13
CA TYR A 113 -7.27 8.07 -3.24
C TYR A 113 -8.35 7.72 -2.22
N THR A 114 -8.38 6.46 -1.80
CA THR A 114 -9.36 5.97 -0.84
C THR A 114 -8.89 4.67 -0.19
N ILE A 115 -9.41 4.40 1.01
CA ILE A 115 -9.19 3.11 1.67
C ILE A 115 -10.19 2.05 1.16
N PRO A 116 -9.84 0.74 1.22
CA PRO A 116 -10.70 -0.34 0.76
C PRO A 116 -12.07 -0.40 1.45
N GLU A 117 -12.18 0.08 2.68
CA GLU A 117 -13.42 0.12 3.47
C GLU A 117 -14.51 1.00 2.85
N PHE A 118 -14.12 1.99 2.04
CA PHE A 118 -15.06 2.86 1.30
C PHE A 118 -15.54 2.26 -0.02
N LEU A 119 -15.05 1.07 -0.36
CA LEU A 119 -15.39 0.37 -1.59
C LEU A 119 -16.28 -0.83 -1.26
N SER A 120 -17.51 -0.83 -1.77
CA SER A 120 -18.43 -1.95 -1.61
C SER A 120 -18.79 -2.57 -2.95
N SER A 121 -18.83 -3.90 -2.99
CA SER A 121 -19.25 -4.62 -4.20
C SER A 121 -20.75 -4.42 -4.47
N LYS A 122 -21.10 -4.10 -5.72
CA LYS A 122 -22.50 -4.02 -6.18
C LYS A 122 -23.24 -5.36 -6.13
N ARG A 123 -22.51 -6.46 -6.09
CA ARG A 123 -23.09 -7.82 -6.09
C ARG A 123 -22.48 -8.65 -4.97
N PRO A 124 -23.21 -9.62 -4.43
CA PRO A 124 -22.65 -10.55 -3.46
C PRO A 124 -21.35 -11.20 -3.95
N LEU A 125 -20.40 -11.38 -3.05
CA LEU A 125 -19.09 -11.99 -3.33
C LEU A 125 -19.13 -13.52 -3.21
N ILE A 126 -20.27 -14.11 -3.61
CA ILE A 126 -20.48 -15.56 -3.64
C ILE A 126 -20.19 -16.14 -5.03
N ASN A 127 -19.86 -17.40 -5.10
CA ASN A 127 -19.59 -18.13 -6.34
C ASN A 127 -18.47 -17.51 -7.21
N LEU A 128 -17.45 -16.97 -6.55
CA LEU A 128 -16.25 -16.49 -7.23
C LEU A 128 -15.41 -17.68 -7.67
N SER A 129 -15.02 -17.68 -8.93
CA SER A 129 -14.07 -18.66 -9.46
C SER A 129 -12.69 -18.00 -9.66
N ARG A 130 -11.65 -18.84 -9.83
CA ARG A 130 -10.29 -18.34 -10.15
C ARG A 130 -10.27 -17.44 -11.41
N ARG A 131 -11.17 -17.67 -12.37
CA ARG A 131 -11.27 -16.93 -13.64
C ARG A 131 -12.18 -15.71 -13.56
N ARG A 132 -13.13 -15.64 -12.59
CA ARG A 132 -14.12 -14.56 -12.44
C ARG A 132 -13.90 -13.83 -11.11
N ASN A 133 -12.73 -13.25 -10.94
CA ASN A 133 -12.33 -12.55 -9.72
C ASN A 133 -12.49 -11.02 -9.79
N LYS A 134 -13.01 -10.48 -10.89
CA LYS A 134 -13.29 -9.05 -11.03
C LYS A 134 -14.75 -8.76 -10.72
N ARG A 135 -15.00 -7.66 -9.98
CA ARG A 135 -16.34 -7.14 -9.64
C ARG A 135 -16.32 -5.63 -9.72
N THR A 136 -17.51 -5.07 -9.96
CA THR A 136 -17.75 -3.64 -9.87
C THR A 136 -18.00 -3.25 -8.42
N PHE A 137 -17.22 -2.30 -7.93
CA PHE A 137 -17.36 -1.70 -6.61
C PHE A 137 -17.91 -0.29 -6.73
N GLN A 138 -18.71 0.11 -5.76
CA GLN A 138 -19.16 1.48 -5.58
C GLN A 138 -18.29 2.15 -4.53
N PHE A 139 -18.07 3.44 -4.73
CA PHE A 139 -17.41 4.28 -3.75
C PHE A 139 -18.44 4.85 -2.76
N ASN A 140 -18.29 4.50 -1.51
CA ASN A 140 -19.15 4.94 -0.41
C ASN A 140 -18.29 5.71 0.59
N CYS A 141 -18.05 7.00 0.33
CA CYS A 141 -17.39 7.84 1.31
C CYS A 141 -18.41 8.26 2.39
N PRO A 142 -18.30 7.85 3.62
CA PRO A 142 -19.17 8.34 4.67
C PRO A 142 -18.93 9.83 4.87
N ARG A 143 -20.00 10.62 5.00
CA ARG A 143 -19.92 12.08 5.22
C ARG A 143 -19.19 12.46 6.49
N LYS A 144 -19.06 11.53 7.44
CA LYS A 144 -18.31 11.68 8.69
C LYS A 144 -17.55 10.40 8.93
N TYR A 145 -16.26 10.39 8.65
CA TYR A 145 -15.37 9.29 9.00
C TYR A 145 -14.33 9.78 10.01
N GLY A 146 -14.20 9.03 11.08
CA GLY A 146 -13.05 9.07 11.95
C GLY A 146 -13.20 9.82 13.26
N ASN A 147 -13.00 9.10 14.34
CA ASN A 147 -12.56 9.63 15.61
C ASN A 147 -11.04 9.91 15.50
N GLY A 148 -10.71 11.18 15.22
CA GLY A 148 -9.37 11.74 15.51
C GLY A 148 -8.21 11.32 14.57
N ASN A 149 -7.94 10.06 14.39
CA ASN A 149 -6.68 9.58 13.82
C ASN A 149 -6.71 9.23 12.31
N GLU A 150 -7.88 9.14 11.68
CA GLU A 150 -8.04 8.73 10.28
C GLU A 150 -8.81 9.74 9.42
N LYS A 151 -8.51 11.02 9.58
CA LYS A 151 -9.12 12.08 8.73
C LYS A 151 -8.61 12.07 7.28
N HIS A 152 -7.49 11.38 7.02
CA HIS A 152 -6.71 11.44 5.79
C HIS A 152 -6.80 10.15 4.97
N VAL A 153 -7.97 9.55 4.88
CA VAL A 153 -8.18 8.24 4.24
C VAL A 153 -8.85 8.31 2.87
N SER A 154 -9.22 9.49 2.42
CA SER A 154 -9.81 9.71 1.10
C SER A 154 -9.71 11.16 0.66
N GLY A 155 -9.41 11.40 -0.62
CA GLY A 155 -9.29 12.74 -1.17
C GLY A 155 -8.87 12.76 -2.64
N ASN A 156 -8.82 13.96 -3.22
CA ASN A 156 -8.26 14.20 -4.54
C ASN A 156 -6.72 14.29 -4.49
N MET A 157 -6.06 14.54 -5.62
CA MET A 157 -4.62 14.64 -5.73
C MET A 157 -4.03 15.68 -4.77
N ASN A 158 -4.59 16.88 -4.71
CA ASN A 158 -4.07 17.96 -3.85
C ASN A 158 -4.15 17.59 -2.36
N MET A 159 -5.23 16.91 -1.95
CA MET A 159 -5.37 16.41 -0.59
C MET A 159 -4.37 15.29 -0.31
N PHE A 160 -4.20 14.37 -1.25
CA PHE A 160 -3.24 13.27 -1.14
C PHE A 160 -1.81 13.80 -0.99
N GLU A 161 -1.40 14.72 -1.87
CA GLU A 161 -0.08 15.37 -1.80
C GLU A 161 0.14 16.06 -0.44
N LYS A 162 -0.80 16.91 -0.03
CA LYS A 162 -0.73 17.60 1.26
C LYS A 162 -0.62 16.65 2.44
N ASP A 163 -1.44 15.61 2.45
CA ASP A 163 -1.47 14.63 3.53
C ASP A 163 -0.22 13.74 3.53
N LEU A 164 0.33 13.45 2.35
CA LEU A 164 1.60 12.72 2.19
C LEU A 164 2.77 13.55 2.74
N LEU A 165 2.91 14.80 2.31
CA LEU A 165 3.96 15.72 2.77
C LEU A 165 3.88 16.01 4.28
N GLN A 166 2.71 15.94 4.88
CA GLN A 166 2.50 16.08 6.31
C GLN A 166 2.62 14.77 7.09
N CYS A 167 3.09 13.69 6.48
CA CYS A 167 3.20 12.35 7.06
C CYS A 167 1.90 11.87 7.74
N LYS A 168 0.74 12.08 7.08
CA LYS A 168 -0.58 11.71 7.60
C LYS A 168 -1.16 10.46 6.93
N ILE A 169 -0.59 10.03 5.79
CA ILE A 169 -0.97 8.82 5.08
C ILE A 169 -0.14 7.64 5.59
N GLY A 170 -0.74 6.47 5.64
CA GLY A 170 -0.08 5.26 6.09
C GLY A 170 -0.14 5.04 7.59
N ALA A 171 0.33 3.89 8.03
CA ALA A 171 0.38 3.49 9.42
C ALA A 171 1.77 3.76 10.02
N PRO A 172 1.86 4.36 11.22
CA PRO A 172 3.12 4.51 11.91
C PRO A 172 3.66 3.16 12.38
N VAL A 173 4.96 2.95 12.22
CA VAL A 173 5.70 1.77 12.68
C VAL A 173 6.16 2.02 14.11
N ILE A 174 5.42 1.51 15.09
CA ILE A 174 5.62 1.85 16.51
C ILE A 174 6.45 0.79 17.23
N LYS A 175 6.21 -0.51 16.93
CA LYS A 175 6.87 -1.60 17.65
C LYS A 175 8.29 -1.82 17.12
N LYS A 176 9.24 -2.07 18.03
CA LYS A 176 10.65 -2.28 17.67
C LYS A 176 10.84 -3.44 16.68
N ASP A 177 10.10 -4.55 16.85
CA ASP A 177 10.21 -5.70 15.96
C ASP A 177 9.66 -5.38 14.55
N ASP A 178 8.53 -4.67 14.46
CA ASP A 178 7.99 -4.21 13.18
C ASP A 178 8.95 -3.22 12.51
N LEU A 179 9.56 -2.31 13.31
CA LEU A 179 10.56 -1.37 12.82
C LEU A 179 11.77 -2.10 12.25
N LYS A 180 12.30 -3.12 12.94
CA LYS A 180 13.41 -3.94 12.47
C LYS A 180 13.10 -4.58 11.11
N LEU A 181 11.90 -5.13 10.93
CA LEU A 181 11.46 -5.71 9.67
C LEU A 181 11.37 -4.68 8.53
N ILE A 182 10.83 -3.50 8.82
CA ILE A 182 10.73 -2.43 7.82
C ILE A 182 12.10 -1.85 7.47
N ILE A 183 12.98 -1.67 8.45
CA ILE A 183 14.37 -1.24 8.20
C ILE A 183 15.12 -2.28 7.35
N THR A 184 14.91 -3.59 7.60
CA THR A 184 15.46 -4.64 6.75
C THR A 184 15.00 -4.47 5.30
N LEU A 185 13.71 -4.24 5.08
CA LEU A 185 13.16 -4.00 3.75
C LEU A 185 13.79 -2.76 3.08
N LEU A 186 13.90 -1.65 3.83
CA LEU A 186 14.53 -0.41 3.34
C LEU A 186 16.00 -0.62 2.99
N LYS A 187 16.76 -1.38 3.79
CA LYS A 187 18.15 -1.71 3.45
C LYS A 187 18.27 -2.47 2.12
N TYR A 188 17.42 -3.47 1.91
CA TYR A 188 17.39 -4.18 0.63
C TYR A 188 17.09 -3.23 -0.54
N MET A 189 16.11 -2.33 -0.36
CA MET A 189 15.78 -1.31 -1.37
C MET A 189 16.97 -0.38 -1.61
N ASN A 190 17.66 0.05 -0.56
CA ASN A 190 18.80 0.95 -0.65
C ASN A 190 19.95 0.35 -1.46
N VAL A 191 20.27 -0.93 -1.26
CA VAL A 191 21.28 -1.64 -2.05
C VAL A 191 20.94 -1.60 -3.53
N GLN A 192 19.69 -1.75 -3.91
CA GLN A 192 19.27 -1.69 -5.31
C GLN A 192 19.36 -0.26 -5.87
N VAL A 193 18.91 0.74 -5.12
CA VAL A 193 18.98 2.16 -5.53
C VAL A 193 20.44 2.56 -5.75
N LYS A 194 21.36 2.18 -4.87
CA LYS A 194 22.80 2.48 -5.01
C LYS A 194 23.47 1.79 -6.20
N LYS A 195 22.96 0.65 -6.63
CA LYS A 195 23.42 0.01 -7.87
C LYS A 195 23.04 0.81 -9.13
N GLU A 196 21.97 1.61 -9.04
CA GLU A 196 21.46 2.41 -10.14
C GLU A 196 21.96 3.87 -10.11
N ASN A 197 22.17 4.43 -8.89
CA ASN A 197 22.58 5.82 -8.68
C ASN A 197 23.51 5.94 -7.46
N ASP A 198 24.61 6.67 -7.60
CA ASP A 198 25.59 6.90 -6.50
C ASP A 198 25.17 8.02 -5.53
N GLU A 199 24.03 8.66 -5.71
CA GLU A 199 23.60 9.78 -4.91
C GLU A 199 22.96 9.35 -3.58
N GLN A 200 23.18 10.15 -2.53
CA GLN A 200 22.49 9.98 -1.24
C GLN A 200 20.98 10.16 -1.41
N ASN A 201 20.24 9.14 -1.07
CA ASN A 201 18.79 9.11 -1.24
C ASN A 201 18.01 9.19 0.09
N ALA A 202 16.71 9.35 0.01
CA ALA A 202 15.84 9.43 1.19
C ALA A 202 15.92 8.19 2.09
N ILE A 203 16.26 7.03 1.53
CA ILE A 203 16.42 5.78 2.30
C ILE A 203 17.65 5.88 3.20
N ASP A 204 18.78 6.41 2.71
CA ASP A 204 19.99 6.62 3.51
C ASP A 204 19.72 7.51 4.73
N LEU A 205 18.91 8.56 4.56
CA LEU A 205 18.53 9.44 5.66
C LEU A 205 17.71 8.71 6.73
N ILE A 206 16.78 7.85 6.30
CA ILE A 206 15.98 7.03 7.23
C ILE A 206 16.87 6.00 7.93
N LEU A 207 17.75 5.32 7.19
CA LEU A 207 18.65 4.32 7.75
C LEU A 207 19.65 4.92 8.75
N ALA A 208 20.14 6.14 8.50
CA ALA A 208 21.01 6.86 9.41
C ALA A 208 20.30 7.22 10.73
N GLU A 209 19.01 7.58 10.68
CA GLU A 209 18.22 7.86 11.89
C GLU A 209 17.98 6.61 12.75
N TYR A 210 17.89 5.45 12.12
CA TYR A 210 17.72 4.15 12.80
C TYR A 210 18.99 3.32 12.78
N LYS A 211 20.16 3.98 12.95
CA LYS A 211 21.48 3.35 12.84
C LYS A 211 21.64 2.15 13.77
N ASP A 212 21.22 2.27 15.02
CA ASP A 212 21.35 1.18 16.02
C ASP A 212 20.63 -0.11 15.60
N ILE A 213 19.52 0.03 14.86
CA ILE A 213 18.79 -1.11 14.31
C ILE A 213 19.39 -1.55 12.99
N SER A 214 19.80 -0.58 12.16
CA SER A 214 20.34 -0.83 10.84
C SER A 214 21.66 -1.57 10.88
N ASP A 215 22.56 -1.24 11.78
CA ASP A 215 23.89 -1.85 11.89
C ASP A 215 23.82 -3.33 12.29
N ASP A 216 22.79 -3.73 13.04
CA ASP A 216 22.54 -5.13 13.42
C ASP A 216 22.04 -6.03 12.29
N ILE A 217 21.70 -5.44 11.12
CA ILE A 217 21.11 -6.16 9.99
C ILE A 217 22.18 -6.42 8.95
N VAL A 218 22.53 -7.67 8.72
CA VAL A 218 23.38 -8.13 7.61
C VAL A 218 22.48 -8.42 6.41
N ILE A 219 22.83 -7.87 5.23
CA ILE A 219 22.14 -8.11 3.98
C ILE A 219 23.03 -8.92 3.05
N ASP A 220 22.45 -9.93 2.42
CA ASP A 220 23.09 -10.66 1.33
C ASP A 220 22.94 -9.83 0.03
N ASP A 221 24.02 -9.18 -0.37
CA ASP A 221 24.08 -8.29 -1.55
C ASP A 221 23.92 -9.05 -2.87
N THR A 222 23.92 -10.38 -2.84
CA THR A 222 23.69 -11.23 -4.04
C THR A 222 22.21 -11.35 -4.37
N VAL A 223 21.32 -10.93 -3.47
CA VAL A 223 19.87 -10.98 -3.68
C VAL A 223 19.44 -9.84 -4.60
N ASP A 224 19.14 -10.17 -5.84
CA ASP A 224 18.46 -9.25 -6.78
C ASP A 224 16.97 -9.15 -6.42
N ILE A 225 16.54 -8.02 -5.91
CA ILE A 225 15.15 -7.79 -5.49
C ILE A 225 14.25 -7.42 -6.68
N GLY A 226 14.82 -7.10 -7.85
CA GLY A 226 14.04 -6.75 -9.05
C GLY A 226 13.11 -5.54 -8.85
N TRP A 227 13.51 -4.62 -7.97
CA TRP A 227 12.80 -3.38 -7.71
C TRP A 227 13.45 -2.26 -8.52
N SER A 228 12.65 -1.59 -9.32
CA SER A 228 12.97 -0.25 -9.80
C SER A 228 12.19 0.73 -8.93
N PRO A 229 12.84 1.49 -8.03
CA PRO A 229 12.16 2.51 -7.26
C PRO A 229 11.73 3.63 -8.19
N ALA A 230 10.43 3.84 -8.36
CA ALA A 230 9.96 5.10 -8.88
C ALA A 230 10.21 6.15 -7.80
N MET A 231 11.25 6.95 -7.96
CA MET A 231 11.44 8.14 -7.15
C MET A 231 10.42 9.20 -7.61
N VAL A 232 9.63 9.67 -6.66
CA VAL A 232 8.77 10.85 -6.81
C VAL A 232 9.40 12.01 -6.05
#